data_406fd453bfe64cc5e6ef8580ed58f639
#
_entry.id   406fd453bfe64cc5e6ef8580ed58f639
#
_cell.length_a   1.000
_cell.length_b   1.000
_cell.length_c   1.000
_cell.angle_alpha   90.00
_cell.angle_beta   90.00
_cell.angle_gamma   90.00
#
_symmetry.space_group_name_H-M   'P 1'
#
loop_
_entity.id
_entity.type
_entity.pdbx_description
1 polymer ?
#
loop_
_entity_poly.entity_id
_entity_poly.type
_entity_poly.pdbx_seq_one_letter_code
_entity_poly.pdbx_strand_id
1 'polypeptide(L)'
;ARYFLVELTGGVSMTGCAIVYGCGKMGVISLRGAVFFIYLGILFVIALVDWHIQMIYDRFHIMILILAVLDFMLYPEMGIATRLTGMGIISVPMLVLALAIPGAFGGGDIKLMSVSGLLIGGASMICAMCIGIITGGAYVTLMLVRKRLNKTDQFAFGPFLAFGLATAIFLGDKMAVWYLQFGAV
;
A
#
# COMPACT_ATOMS: atom_id res chain seq x y z
N ALA A 1 17.13 -18.02 7.30
CA ALA A 1 16.05 -17.13 7.76
C ALA A 1 15.49 -16.23 6.62
N ARG A 2 16.33 -15.64 5.77
CA ARG A 2 15.87 -14.72 4.69
C ARG A 2 15.00 -15.42 3.65
N TYR A 3 15.38 -16.63 3.20
CA TYR A 3 14.59 -17.41 2.22
C TYR A 3 13.22 -17.81 2.79
N PHE A 4 13.18 -18.24 4.05
CA PHE A 4 11.93 -18.61 4.71
C PHE A 4 10.92 -17.45 4.78
N LEU A 5 11.39 -16.22 5.05
CA LEU A 5 10.52 -15.04 5.06
C LEU A 5 9.96 -14.74 3.66
N VAL A 6 10.74 -14.88 2.61
CA VAL A 6 10.29 -14.69 1.22
C VAL A 6 9.25 -15.74 0.83
N GLU A 7 9.49 -17.01 1.16
CA GLU A 7 8.55 -18.10 0.90
C GLU A 7 7.25 -17.93 1.67
N LEU A 8 7.35 -17.57 2.97
CA LEU A 8 6.17 -17.33 3.82
C LEU A 8 5.34 -16.17 3.30
N THR A 9 5.96 -15.03 2.98
CA THR A 9 5.24 -13.86 2.45
C THR A 9 4.65 -14.14 1.08
N GLY A 10 5.34 -14.88 0.20
CA GLY A 10 4.84 -15.32 -1.09
C GLY A 10 3.62 -16.24 -0.94
N GLY A 11 3.71 -17.23 -0.06
CA GLY A 11 2.60 -18.17 0.21
C GLY A 11 1.37 -17.48 0.80
N VAL A 12 1.56 -16.60 1.80
CA VAL A 12 0.46 -15.86 2.43
C VAL A 12 -0.20 -14.90 1.44
N SER A 13 0.58 -14.18 0.63
CA SER A 13 0.02 -13.26 -0.37
C SER A 13 -0.72 -14.00 -1.48
N MET A 14 -0.21 -15.13 -1.94
CA MET A 14 -0.87 -15.95 -2.97
C MET A 14 -2.18 -16.54 -2.44
N THR A 15 -2.17 -17.09 -1.23
CA THR A 15 -3.38 -17.63 -0.58
C THR A 15 -4.41 -16.52 -0.33
N GLY A 16 -3.98 -15.37 0.15
CA GLY A 16 -4.85 -14.21 0.35
C GLY A 16 -5.49 -13.72 -0.94
N CYS A 17 -4.73 -13.60 -2.03
CA CYS A 17 -5.25 -13.22 -3.34
C CYS A 17 -6.25 -14.27 -3.88
N ALA A 18 -5.98 -15.56 -3.70
CA ALA A 18 -6.90 -16.62 -4.10
C ALA A 18 -8.22 -16.59 -3.30
N ILE A 19 -8.19 -16.27 -2.01
CA ILE A 19 -9.38 -16.19 -1.15
C ILE A 19 -10.22 -14.95 -1.50
N VAL A 20 -9.60 -13.79 -1.68
CA VAL A 20 -10.31 -12.50 -1.84
C VAL A 20 -10.82 -12.32 -3.27
N TYR A 21 -10.00 -12.65 -4.27
CA TYR A 21 -10.35 -12.46 -5.69
C TYR A 21 -10.90 -13.70 -6.37
N GLY A 22 -11.09 -14.78 -5.62
CA GLY A 22 -11.68 -16.03 -6.06
C GLY A 22 -10.72 -16.94 -6.82
N CYS A 23 -10.76 -18.21 -6.46
CA CYS A 23 -10.31 -19.27 -7.36
C CYS A 23 -11.41 -19.46 -8.40
N GLY A 24 -11.11 -19.29 -9.67
CA GLY A 24 -12.04 -19.63 -10.74
C GLY A 24 -12.51 -21.09 -10.60
N LYS A 25 -13.63 -21.47 -11.23
CA LYS A 25 -14.25 -22.82 -11.13
C LYS A 25 -13.30 -24.00 -11.39
N MET A 26 -12.07 -23.75 -11.85
CA MET A 26 -11.01 -24.75 -12.09
C MET A 26 -9.78 -24.61 -11.17
N GLY A 27 -9.86 -23.88 -10.03
CA GLY A 27 -8.71 -23.69 -9.14
C GLY A 27 -7.62 -22.76 -9.70
N VAL A 28 -7.91 -22.04 -10.79
CA VAL A 28 -7.00 -21.05 -11.38
C VAL A 28 -7.25 -19.69 -10.72
N ILE A 29 -6.18 -19.04 -10.27
CA ILE A 29 -6.24 -17.67 -9.74
C ILE A 29 -6.86 -16.78 -10.82
N SER A 30 -7.85 -15.96 -10.43
CA SER A 30 -8.42 -14.99 -11.37
C SER A 30 -7.33 -14.05 -11.88
N LEU A 31 -7.44 -13.57 -13.11
CA LEU A 31 -6.44 -12.66 -13.70
C LEU A 31 -6.22 -11.41 -12.81
N ARG A 32 -7.27 -10.94 -12.14
CA ARG A 32 -7.19 -9.88 -11.15
C ARG A 32 -6.38 -10.27 -9.92
N GLY A 33 -6.54 -11.50 -9.43
CA GLY A 33 -5.73 -12.05 -8.35
C GLY A 33 -4.23 -12.08 -8.72
N ALA A 34 -3.90 -12.39 -9.98
CA ALA A 34 -2.52 -12.34 -10.46
C ALA A 34 -1.95 -10.91 -10.46
N VAL A 35 -2.73 -9.90 -10.89
CA VAL A 35 -2.33 -8.50 -10.83
C VAL A 35 -2.01 -8.09 -9.40
N PHE A 36 -2.89 -8.38 -8.45
CA PHE A 36 -2.66 -8.04 -7.04
C PHE A 36 -1.53 -8.85 -6.39
N PHE A 37 -1.33 -10.09 -6.81
CA PHE A 37 -0.18 -10.89 -6.35
C PHE A 37 1.16 -10.27 -6.78
N ILE A 38 1.27 -9.86 -8.05
CA ILE A 38 2.46 -9.16 -8.56
C ILE A 38 2.64 -7.82 -7.81
N TYR A 39 1.57 -7.08 -7.59
CA TYR A 39 1.61 -5.83 -6.85
C TYR A 39 2.13 -6.03 -5.41
N LEU A 40 1.66 -7.05 -4.69
CA LEU A 40 2.17 -7.40 -3.36
C LEU A 40 3.66 -7.75 -3.37
N GLY A 41 4.13 -8.45 -4.42
CA GLY A 41 5.55 -8.72 -4.62
C GLY A 41 6.36 -7.44 -4.78
N ILE A 42 5.86 -6.47 -5.55
CA ILE A 42 6.51 -5.15 -5.73
C ILE A 42 6.55 -4.40 -4.39
N LEU A 43 5.44 -4.37 -3.64
CA LEU A 43 5.38 -3.73 -2.32
C LEU A 43 6.39 -4.34 -1.34
N PHE A 44 6.54 -5.66 -1.36
CA PHE A 44 7.52 -6.36 -0.53
C PHE A 44 8.95 -5.95 -0.87
N VAL A 45 9.27 -5.88 -2.17
CA VAL A 45 10.60 -5.42 -2.62
C VAL A 45 10.83 -3.95 -2.25
N ILE A 46 9.84 -3.07 -2.43
CA ILE A 46 9.91 -1.66 -2.01
C ILE A 46 10.20 -1.58 -0.51
N ALA A 47 9.49 -2.35 0.33
CA ALA A 47 9.70 -2.35 1.77
C ALA A 47 11.13 -2.76 2.15
N LEU A 48 11.69 -3.78 1.49
CA LEU A 48 13.07 -4.21 1.73
C LEU A 48 14.10 -3.17 1.27
N VAL A 49 13.90 -2.57 0.12
CA VAL A 49 14.81 -1.55 -0.43
C VAL A 49 14.78 -0.30 0.44
N ASP A 50 13.58 0.19 0.77
CA ASP A 50 13.43 1.41 1.59
C ASP A 50 13.97 1.21 3.02
N TRP A 51 13.82 0.02 3.58
CA TRP A 51 14.40 -0.30 4.90
C TRP A 51 15.94 -0.15 4.94
N HIS A 52 16.63 -0.40 3.82
CA HIS A 52 18.09 -0.36 3.77
C HIS A 52 18.64 0.95 3.21
N ILE A 53 17.96 1.55 2.25
CA ILE A 53 18.47 2.67 1.44
C ILE A 53 17.70 3.97 1.71
N GLN A 54 16.49 3.87 2.29
CA GLN A 54 15.57 5.00 2.53
C GLN A 54 15.24 5.78 1.24
N MET A 55 15.18 5.06 0.12
CA MET A 55 14.83 5.61 -1.19
C MET A 55 13.97 4.62 -1.96
N ILE A 56 12.87 5.12 -2.55
CA ILE A 56 12.00 4.35 -3.44
C ILE A 56 12.34 4.75 -4.88
N TYR A 57 12.80 3.79 -5.68
CA TYR A 57 13.15 4.03 -7.08
C TYR A 57 11.90 4.21 -7.95
N ASP A 58 11.95 5.15 -8.88
CA ASP A 58 10.84 5.46 -9.80
C ASP A 58 10.41 4.26 -10.67
N ARG A 59 11.30 3.30 -10.89
CA ARG A 59 10.99 2.04 -11.61
C ARG A 59 9.84 1.27 -11.00
N PHE A 60 9.75 1.23 -9.66
CA PHE A 60 8.65 0.56 -8.97
C PHE A 60 7.31 1.27 -9.17
N HIS A 61 7.31 2.60 -9.17
CA HIS A 61 6.11 3.38 -9.46
C HIS A 61 5.58 3.13 -10.87
N ILE A 62 6.48 3.04 -11.86
CA ILE A 62 6.12 2.72 -13.25
C ILE A 62 5.53 1.30 -13.33
N MET A 63 6.11 0.32 -12.65
CA MET A 63 5.57 -1.05 -12.63
C MET A 63 4.15 -1.09 -12.02
N ILE A 64 3.92 -0.39 -10.91
CA ILE A 64 2.59 -0.30 -10.29
C ILE A 64 1.61 0.43 -11.22
N LEU A 65 2.04 1.49 -11.90
CA LEU A 65 1.23 2.21 -12.87
C LEU A 65 0.79 1.30 -14.02
N ILE A 66 1.70 0.48 -14.55
CA ILE A 66 1.36 -0.51 -15.60
C ILE A 66 0.30 -1.49 -15.08
N LEU A 67 0.44 -1.99 -13.85
CA LEU A 67 -0.56 -2.87 -13.24
C LEU A 67 -1.91 -2.16 -13.05
N ALA A 68 -1.92 -0.88 -12.68
CA ALA A 68 -3.14 -0.10 -12.54
C ALA A 68 -3.87 0.10 -13.90
N VAL A 69 -3.10 0.33 -14.98
CA VAL A 69 -3.64 0.42 -16.34
C VAL A 69 -4.18 -0.94 -16.81
N LEU A 70 -3.46 -2.02 -16.54
CA LEU A 70 -3.93 -3.38 -16.86
C LEU A 70 -5.21 -3.72 -16.11
N ASP A 71 -5.28 -3.44 -14.80
CA ASP A 71 -6.51 -3.66 -14.02
C ASP A 71 -7.67 -2.81 -14.52
N PHE A 72 -7.41 -1.58 -14.95
CA PHE A 72 -8.44 -0.72 -15.55
C PHE A 72 -8.99 -1.29 -16.85
N MET A 73 -8.13 -1.82 -17.72
CA MET A 73 -8.55 -2.42 -19.00
C MET A 73 -9.30 -3.74 -18.82
N LEU A 74 -8.92 -4.53 -17.83
CA LEU A 74 -9.52 -5.84 -17.57
C LEU A 74 -10.80 -5.76 -16.72
N TYR A 75 -10.91 -4.77 -15.84
CA TYR A 75 -11.98 -4.63 -14.85
C TYR A 75 -12.47 -3.17 -14.78
N PRO A 76 -13.24 -2.71 -15.77
CA PRO A 76 -13.76 -1.34 -15.82
C PRO A 76 -14.86 -1.06 -14.78
N GLU A 77 -15.27 -2.08 -14.00
CA GLU A 77 -16.29 -1.97 -12.95
C GLU A 77 -15.95 -0.90 -11.91
N MET A 78 -14.67 -0.77 -11.58
CA MET A 78 -14.19 0.35 -10.78
C MET A 78 -14.08 1.59 -11.66
N GLY A 79 -15.06 2.48 -11.58
CA GLY A 79 -15.15 3.70 -12.39
C GLY A 79 -13.87 4.56 -12.29
N ILE A 80 -13.58 5.29 -13.37
CA ILE A 80 -12.39 6.17 -13.45
C ILE A 80 -12.36 7.22 -12.34
N ALA A 81 -13.54 7.72 -11.92
CA ALA A 81 -13.65 8.67 -10.82
C ALA A 81 -13.12 8.09 -9.49
N THR A 82 -13.46 6.83 -9.18
CA THR A 82 -12.98 6.13 -7.97
C THR A 82 -11.47 5.92 -8.00
N ARG A 83 -10.89 5.68 -9.17
CA ARG A 83 -9.44 5.55 -9.36
C ARG A 83 -8.73 6.89 -9.18
N LEU A 84 -9.27 7.95 -9.78
CA LEU A 84 -8.71 9.31 -9.66
C LEU A 84 -8.84 9.85 -8.23
N THR A 85 -9.97 9.60 -7.55
CA THR A 85 -10.09 9.93 -6.12
C THR A 85 -9.09 9.14 -5.28
N GLY A 86 -8.87 7.87 -5.58
CA GLY A 86 -7.84 7.04 -4.93
C GLY A 86 -6.43 7.61 -5.11
N MET A 87 -6.11 8.03 -6.32
CA MET A 87 -4.84 8.70 -6.63
C MET A 87 -4.62 9.96 -5.77
N GLY A 88 -5.66 10.80 -5.61
CA GLY A 88 -5.51 12.13 -5.01
C GLY A 88 -5.76 12.17 -3.50
N ILE A 89 -6.64 11.31 -2.97
CA ILE A 89 -7.18 11.44 -1.60
C ILE A 89 -6.10 11.44 -0.50
N ILE A 90 -5.02 10.70 -0.72
CA ILE A 90 -3.89 10.63 0.21
C ILE A 90 -2.68 11.38 -0.33
N SER A 91 -2.35 11.24 -1.62
CA SER A 91 -1.14 11.84 -2.19
C SER A 91 -1.18 13.36 -2.21
N VAL A 92 -2.37 13.99 -2.41
CA VAL A 92 -2.49 15.45 -2.39
C VAL A 92 -2.25 16.01 -0.98
N PRO A 93 -2.90 15.53 0.11
CA PRO A 93 -2.56 15.96 1.46
C PRO A 93 -1.10 15.72 1.83
N MET A 94 -0.51 14.58 1.45
CA MET A 94 0.90 14.31 1.70
C MET A 94 1.80 15.31 0.97
N LEU A 95 1.48 15.64 -0.28
CA LEU A 95 2.22 16.63 -1.07
C LEU A 95 2.12 18.03 -0.43
N VAL A 96 0.93 18.45 -0.02
CA VAL A 96 0.71 19.74 0.66
C VAL A 96 1.52 19.80 1.96
N LEU A 97 1.51 18.72 2.76
CA LEU A 97 2.32 18.65 3.97
C LEU A 97 3.82 18.66 3.70
N ALA A 98 4.28 17.96 2.66
CA ALA A 98 5.70 17.96 2.26
C ALA A 98 6.18 19.33 1.77
N LEU A 99 5.30 20.11 1.13
CA LEU A 99 5.60 21.50 0.72
C LEU A 99 5.58 22.47 1.89
N ALA A 100 4.67 22.26 2.87
CA ALA A 100 4.56 23.11 4.04
C ALA A 100 5.65 22.85 5.07
N ILE A 101 6.06 21.60 5.23
CA ILE A 101 7.04 21.14 6.23
C ILE A 101 8.13 20.35 5.51
N PRO A 102 9.30 20.97 5.23
CA PRO A 102 10.40 20.28 4.58
C PRO A 102 10.81 19.00 5.32
N GLY A 103 10.83 17.88 4.61
CA GLY A 103 11.18 16.58 5.18
C GLY A 103 10.04 15.80 5.85
N ALA A 104 8.77 16.29 5.81
CA ALA A 104 7.63 15.59 6.40
C ALA A 104 7.36 14.22 5.71
N PHE A 105 7.48 14.16 4.40
CA PHE A 105 7.32 12.93 3.61
C PHE A 105 8.35 12.88 2.48
N GLY A 106 8.79 11.67 2.14
CA GLY A 106 9.62 11.42 0.96
C GLY A 106 8.81 11.55 -0.33
N GLY A 107 9.43 12.13 -1.38
CA GLY A 107 8.79 12.20 -2.71
C GLY A 107 8.41 10.82 -3.28
N GLY A 108 9.20 9.79 -2.93
CA GLY A 108 8.92 8.39 -3.28
C GLY A 108 7.63 7.87 -2.64
N ASP A 109 7.39 8.19 -1.35
CA ASP A 109 6.18 7.78 -0.63
C ASP A 109 4.92 8.40 -1.24
N ILE A 110 4.99 9.69 -1.61
CA ILE A 110 3.88 10.40 -2.26
C ILE A 110 3.54 9.77 -3.61
N LYS A 111 4.56 9.48 -4.42
CA LYS A 111 4.38 8.79 -5.71
C LYS A 111 3.82 7.39 -5.51
N LEU A 112 4.32 6.64 -4.53
CA LEU A 112 3.83 5.29 -4.20
C LEU A 112 2.33 5.31 -3.87
N MET A 113 1.91 6.21 -2.99
CA MET A 113 0.49 6.36 -2.62
C MET A 113 -0.37 6.77 -3.81
N SER A 114 0.15 7.65 -4.68
CA SER A 114 -0.55 8.10 -5.88
C SER A 114 -0.84 6.96 -6.86
N VAL A 115 0.19 6.20 -7.27
CA VAL A 115 0.02 5.10 -8.24
C VAL A 115 -0.74 3.91 -7.65
N SER A 116 -0.55 3.64 -6.36
CA SER A 116 -1.32 2.60 -5.64
C SER A 116 -2.80 2.96 -5.55
N GLY A 117 -3.12 4.24 -5.38
CA GLY A 117 -4.49 4.73 -5.35
C GLY A 117 -5.25 4.53 -6.65
N LEU A 118 -4.57 4.62 -7.80
CA LEU A 118 -5.15 4.28 -9.10
C LEU A 118 -5.55 2.79 -9.19
N LEU A 119 -4.81 1.91 -8.53
CA LEU A 119 -5.06 0.47 -8.55
C LEU A 119 -6.13 0.05 -7.54
N ILE A 120 -6.10 0.59 -6.32
CA ILE A 120 -6.90 0.10 -5.18
C ILE A 120 -8.19 0.91 -5.00
N GLY A 121 -8.20 2.20 -5.39
CA GLY A 121 -9.33 3.12 -5.19
C GLY A 121 -9.33 3.85 -3.84
N GLY A 122 -10.19 4.88 -3.71
CA GLY A 122 -10.10 5.88 -2.65
C GLY A 122 -10.38 5.39 -1.24
N ALA A 123 -11.43 4.57 -1.06
CA ALA A 123 -11.83 4.10 0.27
C ALA A 123 -10.75 3.23 0.92
N SER A 124 -10.20 2.28 0.15
CA SER A 124 -9.13 1.40 0.62
C SER A 124 -7.82 2.15 0.87
N MET A 125 -7.57 3.27 0.16
CA MET A 125 -6.38 4.11 0.37
C MET A 125 -6.39 4.81 1.73
N ILE A 126 -7.55 5.25 2.21
CA ILE A 126 -7.68 5.82 3.56
C ILE A 126 -7.29 4.78 4.61
N CYS A 127 -7.83 3.56 4.47
CA CYS A 127 -7.48 2.46 5.36
C CYS A 127 -5.97 2.13 5.32
N ALA A 128 -5.36 2.10 4.11
CA ALA A 128 -3.94 1.87 3.93
C ALA A 128 -3.09 2.90 4.68
N MET A 129 -3.44 4.19 4.53
CA MET A 129 -2.73 5.27 5.20
C MET A 129 -2.89 5.22 6.71
N CYS A 130 -4.10 4.97 7.24
CA CYS A 130 -4.34 4.82 8.67
C CYS A 130 -3.49 3.68 9.26
N ILE A 131 -3.47 2.52 8.62
CA ILE A 131 -2.67 1.37 9.07
C ILE A 131 -1.17 1.69 8.99
N GLY A 132 -0.71 2.34 7.91
CA GLY A 132 0.67 2.78 7.74
C GLY A 132 1.12 3.76 8.85
N ILE A 133 0.29 4.76 9.18
CA ILE A 133 0.57 5.72 10.26
C ILE A 133 0.59 5.03 11.61
N ILE A 134 -0.38 4.16 11.92
CA ILE A 134 -0.46 3.48 13.21
C ILE A 134 0.76 2.57 13.40
N THR A 135 1.09 1.76 12.40
CA THR A 135 2.22 0.82 12.50
C THR A 135 3.57 1.53 12.49
N GLY A 136 3.76 2.54 11.65
CA GLY A 136 4.97 3.36 11.62
C GLY A 136 5.12 4.20 12.88
N GLY A 137 4.06 4.83 13.36
CA GLY A 137 4.04 5.59 14.61
C GLY A 137 4.34 4.72 15.84
N ALA A 138 3.77 3.52 15.91
CA ALA A 138 4.07 2.56 16.97
C ALA A 138 5.54 2.14 16.95
N TYR A 139 6.10 1.88 15.77
CA TYR A 139 7.52 1.53 15.62
C TYR A 139 8.44 2.67 16.08
N VAL A 140 8.20 3.90 15.60
CA VAL A 140 9.00 5.08 15.96
C VAL A 140 8.92 5.35 17.45
N THR A 141 7.72 5.30 18.04
CA THR A 141 7.52 5.49 19.48
C THR A 141 8.30 4.46 20.29
N LEU A 142 8.25 3.18 19.88
CA LEU A 142 9.00 2.10 20.54
C LEU A 142 10.52 2.33 20.47
N MET A 143 11.02 2.80 19.32
CA MET A 143 12.45 3.08 19.13
C MET A 143 12.93 4.29 19.92
N LEU A 144 12.09 5.34 20.01
CA LEU A 144 12.38 6.51 20.86
C LEU A 144 12.41 6.15 22.34
N VAL A 145 11.45 5.37 22.83
CA VAL A 145 11.41 4.90 24.23
C VAL A 145 12.63 4.04 24.54
N ARG A 146 13.06 3.21 23.60
CA ARG A 146 14.27 2.38 23.72
C ARG A 146 15.58 3.16 23.52
N LYS A 147 15.52 4.48 23.30
CA LYS A 147 16.67 5.37 23.02
C LYS A 147 17.55 4.87 21.85
N ARG A 148 16.95 4.19 20.89
CA ARG A 148 17.64 3.70 19.69
C ARG A 148 17.52 4.65 18.49
N LEU A 149 16.66 5.64 18.58
CA LEU A 149 16.48 6.74 17.61
C LEU A 149 16.50 8.06 18.35
N ASN A 150 17.10 9.08 17.75
CA ASN A 150 16.99 10.46 18.18
C ASN A 150 15.84 11.13 17.43
N LYS A 151 15.33 12.23 17.97
CA LYS A 151 14.21 12.99 17.35
C LYS A 151 14.51 13.56 15.97
N THR A 152 15.79 13.63 15.60
CA THR A 152 16.29 14.16 14.33
C THR A 152 16.65 13.08 13.31
N ASP A 153 16.59 11.80 13.70
CA ASP A 153 16.96 10.72 12.82
C ASP A 153 15.87 10.48 11.78
N GLN A 154 16.25 10.34 10.51
CA GLN A 154 15.33 9.93 9.45
C GLN A 154 15.07 8.42 9.57
N PHE A 155 13.83 8.02 9.37
CA PHE A 155 13.46 6.61 9.33
C PHE A 155 12.72 6.27 8.04
N ALA A 156 12.87 5.03 7.58
CA ALA A 156 12.19 4.54 6.41
C ALA A 156 10.69 4.40 6.70
N PHE A 157 9.85 5.21 6.06
CA PHE A 157 8.39 5.14 6.20
C PHE A 157 7.74 4.18 5.20
N GLY A 158 8.39 3.95 4.05
CA GLY A 158 7.91 3.08 2.97
C GLY A 158 7.50 1.67 3.38
N PRO A 159 8.22 0.96 4.26
CA PRO A 159 7.81 -0.37 4.72
C PRO A 159 6.45 -0.39 5.44
N PHE A 160 6.14 0.65 6.20
CA PHE A 160 4.86 0.79 6.91
C PHE A 160 3.73 1.15 5.96
N LEU A 161 4.02 1.99 4.94
CA LEU A 161 3.08 2.26 3.85
C LEU A 161 2.81 0.99 3.03
N ALA A 162 3.86 0.24 2.67
CA ALA A 162 3.72 -1.02 1.95
C ALA A 162 2.88 -2.04 2.74
N PHE A 163 3.08 -2.13 4.05
CA PHE A 163 2.25 -2.97 4.93
C PHE A 163 0.79 -2.49 4.98
N GLY A 164 0.56 -1.18 5.09
CA GLY A 164 -0.77 -0.59 5.04
C GLY A 164 -1.48 -0.86 3.72
N LEU A 165 -0.79 -0.68 2.58
CA LEU A 165 -1.30 -0.98 1.25
C LEU A 165 -1.60 -2.47 1.07
N ALA A 166 -0.73 -3.35 1.53
CA ALA A 166 -0.94 -4.80 1.47
C ALA A 166 -2.18 -5.23 2.27
N THR A 167 -2.36 -4.70 3.48
CA THR A 167 -3.54 -4.97 4.31
C THR A 167 -4.82 -4.39 3.71
N ALA A 168 -4.76 -3.22 3.11
CA ALA A 168 -5.92 -2.58 2.49
C ALA A 168 -6.46 -3.36 1.28
N ILE A 169 -5.63 -4.10 0.55
CA ILE A 169 -6.09 -4.99 -0.52
C ILE A 169 -7.08 -6.05 0.00
N PHE A 170 -6.82 -6.59 1.20
CA PHE A 170 -7.63 -7.67 1.76
C PHE A 170 -8.79 -7.20 2.63
N LEU A 171 -8.64 -6.07 3.30
CA LEU A 171 -9.55 -5.59 4.32
C LEU A 171 -10.17 -4.22 3.99
N GLY A 172 -9.64 -3.50 3.00
CA GLY A 172 -9.98 -2.10 2.73
C GLY A 172 -11.48 -1.88 2.49
N ASP A 173 -12.08 -2.68 1.61
CA ASP A 173 -13.51 -2.57 1.30
C ASP A 173 -14.39 -2.91 2.51
N LYS A 174 -14.01 -3.95 3.27
CA LYS A 174 -14.74 -4.35 4.50
C LYS A 174 -14.64 -3.27 5.57
N MET A 175 -13.48 -2.71 5.77
CA MET A 175 -13.25 -1.62 6.72
C MET A 175 -13.96 -0.32 6.29
N ALA A 176 -13.97 -0.01 5.00
CA ALA A 176 -14.69 1.14 4.46
C ALA A 176 -16.21 1.01 4.68
N VAL A 177 -16.79 -0.16 4.39
CA VAL A 177 -18.21 -0.45 4.63
C VAL A 177 -18.53 -0.38 6.12
N TRP A 178 -17.71 -0.97 6.97
CA TRP A 178 -17.87 -0.93 8.42
C TRP A 178 -17.86 0.50 8.96
N TYR A 179 -16.92 1.33 8.50
CA TYR A 179 -16.82 2.74 8.90
C TYR A 179 -18.04 3.56 8.47
N LEU A 180 -18.51 3.36 7.24
CA LEU A 180 -19.71 4.05 6.72
C LEU A 180 -20.99 3.64 7.48
N GLN A 181 -21.09 2.39 7.90
CA GLN A 181 -22.21 1.91 8.73
C GLN A 181 -22.20 2.52 10.14
N PHE A 182 -21.02 2.74 10.72
CA PHE A 182 -20.90 3.40 12.03
C PHE A 182 -21.22 4.90 11.99
N GLY A 183 -20.95 5.57 10.86
CA GLY A 183 -21.24 7.01 10.68
C GLY A 183 -22.70 7.30 10.26
N ALA A 184 -23.50 6.27 9.98
CA ALA A 184 -24.90 6.39 9.57
C ALA A 184 -25.89 6.21 10.74
N VAL A 185 -25.42 6.05 11.99
CA VAL A 185 -26.16 6.09 13.24
C VAL A 185 -25.91 7.42 13.92
#